data_8b5a523e81a1d2e91177ae6d08f495d3
#
_entry.id   8b5a523e81a1d2e91177ae6d08f495d3
#
_cell.length_a   1.000
_cell.length_b   1.000
_cell.length_c   1.000
_cell.angle_alpha   90.00
_cell.angle_beta   90.00
_cell.angle_gamma   90.00
#
_symmetry.space_group_name_H-M   'P 1'
#
loop_
_entity.id
_entity.type
_entity.pdbx_description
1 polymer ?
#
loop_
_entity_poly.entity_id
_entity_poly.type
_entity_poly.pdbx_seq_one_letter_code
_entity_poly.pdbx_strand_id
1 'polypeptide(L)'
;MAIVVDTCSLVMIAKNYLPLDKDGQLYSFLEEAFSRKDLMLLDVILDESKRTSKGIAVEKMPFLKDKKLVIPTKDLFPCAPERFSNMIDNNFCVRLKKQELTEEEYIEQKEEYLKTGDAKIIIYALNVRHSDAIHLEEMQVMTEETRQQNDGKLFKKLPLLCEQIGIGTLTVSEYLHRNGFFIDKYHRY
;
A
#
# COMPACT_ATOMS: atom_id res chain seq x y z
N MET A 1 -14.65 -0.36 -6.93
CA MET A 1 -13.58 0.52 -6.40
C MET A 1 -12.42 -0.39 -6.02
N ALA A 2 -11.27 -0.19 -6.62
CA ALA A 2 -10.10 -1.05 -6.42
C ALA A 2 -9.15 -0.43 -5.38
N ILE A 3 -8.70 -1.21 -4.40
CA ILE A 3 -7.85 -0.74 -3.29
C ILE A 3 -6.57 -1.56 -3.25
N VAL A 4 -5.42 -0.90 -3.43
CA VAL A 4 -4.11 -1.56 -3.21
C VAL A 4 -3.77 -1.48 -1.73
N VAL A 5 -3.40 -2.63 -1.14
CA VAL A 5 -3.14 -2.74 0.29
C VAL A 5 -1.63 -2.65 0.55
N ASP A 6 -1.25 -1.80 1.50
CA ASP A 6 0.11 -1.67 1.99
C ASP A 6 0.42 -2.67 3.12
N THR A 7 1.69 -2.96 3.33
CA THR A 7 2.20 -3.88 4.37
C THR A 7 1.73 -3.50 5.78
N CYS A 8 1.74 -2.21 6.12
CA CYS A 8 1.31 -1.74 7.44
C CYS A 8 -0.18 -2.02 7.70
N SER A 9 -1.02 -1.93 6.67
CA SER A 9 -2.45 -2.27 6.76
C SER A 9 -2.68 -3.76 6.96
N LEU A 10 -1.94 -4.63 6.27
CA LEU A 10 -2.01 -6.08 6.50
C LEU A 10 -1.62 -6.45 7.93
N VAL A 11 -0.58 -5.82 8.46
CA VAL A 11 -0.15 -6.01 9.85
C VAL A 11 -1.19 -5.48 10.84
N MET A 12 -1.82 -4.34 10.56
CA MET A 12 -2.90 -3.77 11.37
C MET A 12 -4.10 -4.72 11.43
N ILE A 13 -4.54 -5.25 10.29
CA ILE A 13 -5.62 -6.23 10.21
C ILE A 13 -5.29 -7.44 11.10
N ALA A 14 -4.11 -8.02 10.92
CA ALA A 14 -3.70 -9.24 11.61
C ALA A 14 -3.55 -9.06 13.13
N LYS A 15 -3.07 -7.90 13.59
CA LYS A 15 -2.82 -7.64 15.01
C LYS A 15 -4.02 -7.13 15.76
N ASN A 16 -4.81 -6.25 15.15
CA ASN A 16 -5.79 -5.46 15.89
C ASN A 16 -7.23 -5.82 15.57
N TYR A 17 -7.51 -6.35 14.37
CA TYR A 17 -8.88 -6.63 13.94
C TYR A 17 -9.22 -8.13 13.97
N LEU A 18 -8.40 -8.99 13.37
CA LEU A 18 -8.67 -10.44 13.37
C LEU A 18 -8.77 -11.07 14.78
N PRO A 19 -8.01 -10.64 15.81
CA PRO A 19 -8.20 -11.15 17.15
C PRO A 19 -9.58 -10.84 17.77
N LEU A 20 -10.30 -9.86 17.22
CA LEU A 20 -11.65 -9.46 17.64
C LEU A 20 -12.75 -10.19 16.86
N ASP A 21 -12.38 -10.88 15.79
CA ASP A 21 -13.28 -11.61 14.88
C ASP A 21 -13.65 -12.99 15.47
N LYS A 22 -14.61 -13.00 16.38
CA LYS A 22 -15.01 -14.24 17.09
C LYS A 22 -15.71 -15.25 16.18
N ASP A 23 -16.47 -14.76 15.21
CA ASP A 23 -17.33 -15.57 14.34
C ASP A 23 -16.71 -15.85 12.96
N GLY A 24 -15.49 -15.36 12.70
CA GLY A 24 -14.79 -15.53 11.44
C GLY A 24 -15.39 -14.74 10.26
N GLN A 25 -16.31 -13.82 10.54
CA GLN A 25 -16.98 -13.03 9.49
C GLN A 25 -16.03 -12.06 8.81
N LEU A 26 -15.18 -11.38 9.59
CA LEU A 26 -14.16 -10.47 9.06
C LEU A 26 -13.14 -11.24 8.21
N TYR A 27 -12.68 -12.40 8.71
CA TYR A 27 -11.75 -13.24 7.97
C TYR A 27 -12.31 -13.63 6.60
N SER A 28 -13.55 -14.15 6.57
CA SER A 28 -14.22 -14.57 5.33
C SER A 28 -14.45 -13.40 4.38
N PHE A 29 -14.85 -12.24 4.90
CA PHE A 29 -15.02 -11.02 4.12
C PHE A 29 -13.70 -10.58 3.45
N LEU A 30 -12.59 -10.59 4.19
CA LEU A 30 -11.29 -10.22 3.64
C LEU A 30 -10.84 -11.19 2.55
N GLU A 31 -10.96 -12.51 2.79
CA GLU A 31 -10.63 -13.52 1.79
C GLU A 31 -11.43 -13.33 0.50
N GLU A 32 -12.74 -13.06 0.61
CA GLU A 32 -13.59 -12.75 -0.53
C GLU A 32 -13.18 -11.45 -1.22
N ALA A 33 -12.90 -10.37 -0.48
CA ALA A 33 -12.48 -9.09 -1.04
C ALA A 33 -11.18 -9.19 -1.85
N PHE A 34 -10.20 -9.96 -1.36
CA PHE A 34 -8.99 -10.26 -2.13
C PHE A 34 -9.29 -11.14 -3.35
N SER A 35 -10.16 -12.13 -3.23
CA SER A 35 -10.54 -13.03 -4.33
C SER A 35 -11.23 -12.28 -5.45
N ARG A 36 -12.09 -11.32 -5.14
CA ARG A 36 -12.78 -10.47 -6.14
C ARG A 36 -11.92 -9.32 -6.67
N LYS A 37 -10.71 -9.13 -6.16
CA LYS A 37 -9.83 -8.00 -6.48
C LYS A 37 -10.38 -6.63 -6.05
N ASP A 38 -11.30 -6.58 -5.09
CA ASP A 38 -11.69 -5.35 -4.40
C ASP A 38 -10.50 -4.84 -3.57
N LEU A 39 -9.77 -5.78 -2.93
CA LEU A 39 -8.45 -5.57 -2.32
C LEU A 39 -7.38 -6.22 -3.21
N MET A 40 -6.33 -5.47 -3.53
CA MET A 40 -5.24 -5.91 -4.39
C MET A 40 -3.93 -6.04 -3.63
N LEU A 41 -3.28 -7.19 -3.78
CA LEU A 41 -2.01 -7.52 -3.14
C LEU A 41 -0.89 -7.60 -4.19
N LEU A 42 0.12 -6.75 -4.07
CA LEU A 42 1.33 -6.86 -4.87
C LEU A 42 2.29 -7.90 -4.25
N ASP A 43 3.06 -8.59 -5.08
CA ASP A 43 4.02 -9.61 -4.62
C ASP A 43 5.09 -9.02 -3.69
N VAL A 44 5.58 -7.82 -3.97
CA VAL A 44 6.53 -7.11 -3.12
C VAL A 44 5.95 -6.85 -1.72
N ILE A 45 4.68 -6.50 -1.61
CA ILE A 45 3.97 -6.29 -0.34
C ILE A 45 3.82 -7.61 0.42
N LEU A 46 3.47 -8.70 -0.29
CA LEU A 46 3.44 -10.03 0.32
C LEU A 46 4.81 -10.43 0.89
N ASP A 47 5.90 -10.18 0.14
CA ASP A 47 7.26 -10.51 0.59
C ASP A 47 7.74 -9.64 1.75
N GLU A 48 7.38 -8.37 1.79
CA GLU A 48 7.58 -7.50 2.94
C GLU A 48 6.79 -7.99 4.16
N SER A 49 5.53 -8.40 3.97
CA SER A 49 4.65 -8.90 5.03
C SER A 49 5.16 -10.17 5.69
N LYS A 50 5.89 -11.03 4.97
CA LYS A 50 6.55 -12.23 5.53
C LYS A 50 7.64 -11.90 6.55
N ARG A 51 8.26 -10.73 6.42
CA ARG A 51 9.37 -10.26 7.28
C ARG A 51 8.90 -9.30 8.36
N THR A 52 7.93 -8.46 8.04
CA THR A 52 7.41 -7.43 8.93
C THR A 52 6.65 -8.07 10.09
N SER A 53 6.94 -7.63 11.31
CA SER A 53 6.26 -8.12 12.53
C SER A 53 6.26 -9.65 12.65
N LYS A 54 7.35 -10.29 12.28
CA LYS A 54 7.54 -11.76 12.31
C LYS A 54 6.56 -12.52 11.40
N GLY A 55 6.07 -11.90 10.34
CA GLY A 55 5.17 -12.52 9.37
C GLY A 55 3.74 -12.71 9.85
N ILE A 56 3.30 -11.98 10.88
CA ILE A 56 1.96 -12.13 11.48
C ILE A 56 0.82 -12.00 10.46
N ALA A 57 0.96 -11.13 9.47
CA ALA A 57 -0.06 -10.95 8.43
C ALA A 57 -0.30 -12.25 7.66
N VAL A 58 0.77 -12.89 7.23
CA VAL A 58 0.73 -14.14 6.45
C VAL A 58 0.38 -15.36 7.32
N GLU A 59 0.70 -15.30 8.62
CA GLU A 59 0.30 -16.32 9.60
C GLU A 59 -1.21 -16.29 9.84
N LYS A 60 -1.77 -15.11 10.09
CA LYS A 60 -3.20 -14.92 10.39
C LYS A 60 -4.10 -14.96 9.17
N MET A 61 -3.56 -14.64 7.98
CA MET A 61 -4.26 -14.65 6.70
C MET A 61 -3.53 -15.55 5.69
N PRO A 62 -3.52 -16.89 5.89
CA PRO A 62 -2.79 -17.82 5.02
C PRO A 62 -3.25 -17.81 3.56
N PHE A 63 -4.48 -17.37 3.26
CA PHE A 63 -4.98 -17.19 1.90
C PHE A 63 -4.15 -16.19 1.08
N LEU A 64 -3.45 -15.24 1.70
CA LEU A 64 -2.56 -14.31 1.01
C LEU A 64 -1.41 -15.01 0.24
N LYS A 65 -1.13 -16.29 0.56
CA LYS A 65 -0.12 -17.11 -0.15
C LYS A 65 -0.63 -17.67 -1.48
N ASP A 66 -1.92 -17.58 -1.76
CA ASP A 66 -2.46 -18.04 -3.05
C ASP A 66 -1.95 -17.11 -4.17
N LYS A 67 -1.16 -17.69 -5.08
CA LYS A 67 -0.58 -16.97 -6.21
C LYS A 67 -1.62 -16.30 -7.12
N LYS A 68 -2.86 -16.77 -7.12
CA LYS A 68 -3.96 -16.18 -7.91
C LYS A 68 -4.38 -14.82 -7.38
N LEU A 69 -4.19 -14.57 -6.09
CA LEU A 69 -4.52 -13.31 -5.44
C LEU A 69 -3.43 -12.25 -5.64
N VAL A 70 -2.20 -12.69 -5.88
CA VAL A 70 -1.01 -11.84 -5.90
C VAL A 70 -0.74 -11.30 -7.30
N ILE A 71 -0.51 -10.00 -7.39
CA ILE A 71 -0.16 -9.30 -8.62
C ILE A 71 1.37 -9.21 -8.71
N PRO A 72 1.99 -9.77 -9.77
CA PRO A 72 3.44 -9.72 -9.92
C PRO A 72 3.92 -8.31 -10.27
N THR A 73 5.03 -7.88 -9.66
CA THR A 73 5.62 -6.55 -9.89
C THR A 73 6.98 -6.60 -10.60
N LYS A 74 7.47 -7.79 -10.95
CA LYS A 74 8.77 -7.94 -11.63
C LYS A 74 8.85 -7.12 -12.91
N ASP A 75 7.82 -7.19 -13.74
CA ASP A 75 7.72 -6.48 -15.03
C ASP A 75 6.85 -5.23 -14.94
N LEU A 76 6.62 -4.74 -13.72
CA LEU A 76 5.86 -3.52 -13.48
C LEU A 76 6.77 -2.30 -13.61
N PHE A 77 6.65 -1.62 -14.75
CA PHE A 77 7.32 -0.36 -15.07
C PHE A 77 6.32 0.77 -15.20
N PRO A 78 6.73 2.03 -14.95
CA PRO A 78 5.86 3.19 -15.18
C PRO A 78 5.47 3.28 -16.66
N CYS A 79 4.19 3.55 -16.95
CA CYS A 79 3.72 3.78 -18.33
C CYS A 79 4.36 5.01 -18.99
N ALA A 80 4.88 5.97 -18.19
CA ALA A 80 5.63 7.13 -18.63
C ALA A 80 6.94 7.25 -17.83
N PRO A 81 8.00 6.49 -18.17
CA PRO A 81 9.21 6.36 -17.35
C PRO A 81 9.90 7.71 -17.07
N GLU A 82 10.07 8.55 -18.08
CA GLU A 82 10.71 9.87 -17.92
C GLU A 82 9.91 10.77 -17.00
N ARG A 83 8.59 10.82 -17.16
CA ARG A 83 7.71 11.61 -16.31
C ARG A 83 7.76 11.11 -14.88
N PHE A 84 7.75 9.80 -14.68
CA PHE A 84 7.84 9.19 -13.36
C PHE A 84 9.19 9.49 -12.70
N SER A 85 10.29 9.36 -13.45
CA SER A 85 11.64 9.74 -12.97
C SER A 85 11.67 11.19 -12.50
N ASN A 86 11.15 12.13 -13.31
CA ASN A 86 11.04 13.54 -12.95
C ASN A 86 10.18 13.77 -11.69
N MET A 87 9.11 13.00 -11.49
CA MET A 87 8.31 13.06 -10.28
C MET A 87 9.10 12.61 -9.04
N ILE A 88 9.89 11.55 -9.14
CA ILE A 88 10.77 11.12 -8.06
C ILE A 88 11.74 12.24 -7.71
N ASP A 89 12.42 12.80 -8.71
CA ASP A 89 13.49 13.78 -8.53
C ASP A 89 13.01 15.12 -7.92
N ASN A 90 11.79 15.52 -8.24
CA ASN A 90 11.28 16.85 -7.89
C ASN A 90 10.20 16.84 -6.81
N ASN A 91 9.41 15.75 -6.75
CA ASN A 91 8.22 15.72 -5.90
C ASN A 91 8.31 14.69 -4.78
N PHE A 92 8.87 13.49 -5.04
CA PHE A 92 8.85 12.39 -4.08
C PHE A 92 10.00 12.45 -3.09
N CYS A 93 11.13 13.04 -3.45
CA CYS A 93 12.25 13.19 -2.53
C CYS A 93 12.14 14.45 -1.65
N VAL A 94 12.78 14.37 -0.50
CA VAL A 94 12.98 15.51 0.42
C VAL A 94 14.20 16.30 -0.05
N ARG A 95 13.96 17.51 -0.53
CA ARG A 95 14.99 18.35 -1.17
C ARG A 95 16.25 18.52 -0.31
N LEU A 96 16.10 18.76 0.98
CA LEU A 96 17.23 18.95 1.88
C LEU A 96 18.09 17.68 1.97
N LYS A 97 17.45 16.50 2.06
CA LYS A 97 18.15 15.22 2.09
C LYS A 97 18.85 14.89 0.78
N LYS A 98 18.23 15.24 -0.35
CA LYS A 98 18.87 15.10 -1.67
C LYS A 98 20.14 15.93 -1.79
N GLN A 99 20.16 17.15 -1.22
CA GLN A 99 21.32 18.06 -1.24
C GLN A 99 22.49 17.56 -0.37
N GLU A 100 22.25 16.66 0.57
CA GLU A 100 23.28 16.05 1.42
C GLU A 100 24.04 14.91 0.71
N LEU A 101 23.55 14.45 -0.46
CA LEU A 101 24.08 13.31 -1.20
C LEU A 101 24.88 13.75 -2.43
N THR A 102 25.86 12.94 -2.79
CA THR A 102 26.46 13.00 -4.13
C THR A 102 25.47 12.52 -5.18
N GLU A 103 25.74 12.79 -6.46
CA GLU A 103 24.90 12.33 -7.55
C GLU A 103 24.85 10.79 -7.62
N GLU A 104 25.99 10.13 -7.41
CA GLU A 104 26.11 8.67 -7.41
C GLU A 104 25.28 8.04 -6.27
N GLU A 105 25.42 8.55 -5.04
CA GLU A 105 24.65 8.09 -3.88
C GLU A 105 23.13 8.30 -4.09
N TYR A 106 22.74 9.41 -4.71
CA TYR A 106 21.34 9.65 -5.00
C TYR A 106 20.77 8.66 -6.03
N ILE A 107 21.53 8.37 -7.10
CA ILE A 107 21.14 7.40 -8.13
C ILE A 107 20.96 6.02 -7.51
N GLU A 108 21.90 5.57 -6.68
CA GLU A 108 21.84 4.28 -5.97
C GLU A 108 20.59 4.20 -5.08
N GLN A 109 20.34 5.21 -4.26
CA GLN A 109 19.16 5.25 -3.40
C GLN A 109 17.83 5.31 -4.19
N LYS A 110 17.82 5.98 -5.34
CA LYS A 110 16.67 6.03 -6.25
C LYS A 110 16.38 4.65 -6.86
N GLU A 111 17.41 3.92 -7.26
CA GLU A 111 17.27 2.55 -7.78
C GLU A 111 16.73 1.58 -6.70
N GLU A 112 17.22 1.69 -5.46
CA GLU A 112 16.70 0.92 -4.35
C GLU A 112 15.24 1.29 -4.02
N TYR A 113 14.91 2.57 -4.04
CA TYR A 113 13.54 3.04 -3.84
C TYR A 113 12.57 2.43 -4.85
N LEU A 114 12.95 2.34 -6.13
CA LEU A 114 12.11 1.75 -7.20
C LEU A 114 11.77 0.27 -6.97
N LYS A 115 12.50 -0.42 -6.09
CA LYS A 115 12.25 -1.83 -5.71
C LYS A 115 11.32 -1.94 -4.50
N THR A 116 11.08 -0.87 -3.77
CA THR A 116 10.24 -0.86 -2.55
C THR A 116 8.76 -1.07 -2.85
N GLY A 117 8.01 -1.53 -1.83
CA GLY A 117 6.56 -1.63 -1.88
C GLY A 117 5.89 -0.31 -2.22
N ASP A 118 6.32 0.79 -1.59
CA ASP A 118 5.77 2.14 -1.83
C ASP A 118 5.87 2.53 -3.31
N ALA A 119 7.05 2.39 -3.92
CA ALA A 119 7.25 2.72 -5.33
C ALA A 119 6.40 1.84 -6.25
N LYS A 120 6.31 0.52 -5.95
CA LYS A 120 5.50 -0.41 -6.74
C LYS A 120 4.00 -0.13 -6.61
N ILE A 121 3.52 0.25 -5.43
CA ILE A 121 2.13 0.70 -5.23
C ILE A 121 1.84 1.93 -6.11
N ILE A 122 2.71 2.94 -6.08
CA ILE A 122 2.54 4.16 -6.85
C ILE A 122 2.57 3.88 -8.37
N ILE A 123 3.53 3.07 -8.84
CA ILE A 123 3.63 2.69 -10.26
C ILE A 123 2.37 1.95 -10.70
N TYR A 124 1.92 0.98 -9.89
CA TYR A 124 0.71 0.22 -10.19
C TYR A 124 -0.52 1.12 -10.29
N ALA A 125 -0.70 2.00 -9.30
CA ALA A 125 -1.83 2.92 -9.25
C ALA A 125 -1.85 3.91 -10.43
N LEU A 126 -0.69 4.43 -10.83
CA LEU A 126 -0.57 5.31 -12.01
C LEU A 126 -0.85 4.56 -13.31
N ASN A 127 -0.38 3.31 -13.44
CA ASN A 127 -0.60 2.51 -14.63
C ASN A 127 -2.07 2.15 -14.82
N VAL A 128 -2.77 1.74 -13.74
CA VAL A 128 -4.21 1.47 -13.79
C VAL A 128 -4.97 2.73 -14.18
N ARG A 129 -4.69 3.86 -13.56
CA ARG A 129 -5.32 5.15 -13.89
C ARG A 129 -5.09 5.57 -15.36
N HIS A 130 -3.96 5.19 -15.94
CA HIS A 130 -3.66 5.49 -17.35
C HIS A 130 -4.38 4.56 -18.32
N SER A 131 -4.54 3.28 -17.96
CA SER A 131 -5.22 2.28 -18.81
C SER A 131 -6.73 2.47 -18.83
N ASP A 132 -7.32 2.92 -17.74
CA ASP A 132 -8.78 3.04 -17.55
C ASP A 132 -9.31 4.47 -17.77
N ALA A 133 -8.82 5.16 -18.79
CA ALA A 133 -9.30 6.51 -19.14
C ALA A 133 -10.81 6.61 -19.44
N ILE A 134 -11.52 5.48 -19.53
CA ILE A 134 -12.95 5.38 -19.81
C ILE A 134 -13.78 4.94 -18.60
N HIS A 135 -13.20 4.22 -17.64
CA HIS A 135 -13.85 3.81 -16.40
C HIS A 135 -13.03 4.32 -15.22
N LEU A 136 -13.38 5.51 -14.73
CA LEU A 136 -12.84 6.12 -13.52
C LEU A 136 -13.31 5.34 -12.27
N GLU A 137 -12.95 4.07 -12.16
CA GLU A 137 -12.94 3.45 -10.84
C GLU A 137 -11.83 4.11 -10.05
N GLU A 138 -12.22 4.88 -9.04
CA GLU A 138 -11.27 5.55 -8.15
C GLU A 138 -10.44 4.49 -7.46
N MET A 139 -9.18 4.36 -7.89
CA MET A 139 -8.21 3.57 -7.17
C MET A 139 -7.82 4.28 -5.88
N GLN A 140 -7.77 3.53 -4.80
CA GLN A 140 -7.30 4.01 -3.50
C GLN A 140 -6.15 3.13 -2.99
N VAL A 141 -5.37 3.67 -2.06
CA VAL A 141 -4.32 2.94 -1.35
C VAL A 141 -4.72 2.82 0.12
N MET A 142 -4.76 1.60 0.64
CA MET A 142 -4.99 1.34 2.05
C MET A 142 -3.64 1.35 2.79
N THR A 143 -3.47 2.32 3.69
CA THR A 143 -2.25 2.46 4.49
C THR A 143 -2.56 3.03 5.87
N GLU A 144 -1.80 2.57 6.88
CA GLU A 144 -1.84 3.08 8.25
C GLU A 144 -0.76 4.13 8.50
N GLU A 145 0.04 4.46 7.49
CA GLU A 145 1.02 5.53 7.61
C GLU A 145 0.34 6.88 7.75
N THR A 146 0.95 7.75 8.56
CA THR A 146 0.47 9.13 8.75
C THR A 146 1.24 10.09 7.85
N ARG A 147 0.61 11.23 7.53
CA ARG A 147 1.23 12.34 6.78
C ARG A 147 2.31 13.11 7.57
N GLN A 148 2.57 12.70 8.81
CA GLN A 148 3.56 13.35 9.67
C GLN A 148 4.99 13.11 9.18
N GLN A 149 5.92 13.88 9.74
CA GLN A 149 7.32 14.00 9.31
C GLN A 149 7.96 12.71 8.81
N ASN A 150 8.82 12.87 7.84
CA ASN A 150 9.40 11.82 7.00
C ASN A 150 10.52 11.00 7.68
N ASP A 151 10.61 11.00 9.00
CA ASP A 151 11.55 10.20 9.82
C ASP A 151 13.02 10.25 9.31
N GLY A 152 13.41 11.37 8.67
CA GLY A 152 14.75 11.58 8.12
C GLY A 152 15.05 10.81 6.82
N LYS A 153 14.07 10.13 6.21
CA LYS A 153 14.25 9.39 4.95
C LYS A 153 14.36 10.33 3.74
N LEU A 154 15.06 9.88 2.70
CA LEU A 154 15.19 10.61 1.44
C LEU A 154 13.84 10.73 0.71
N PHE A 155 13.05 9.66 0.66
CA PHE A 155 11.76 9.64 -0.02
C PHE A 155 10.61 9.84 0.97
N LYS A 156 9.58 10.55 0.51
CA LYS A 156 8.38 10.86 1.29
C LYS A 156 7.57 9.60 1.56
N LYS A 157 6.77 9.61 2.62
CA LYS A 157 5.85 8.53 2.99
C LYS A 157 4.74 8.36 1.97
N LEU A 158 4.22 7.14 1.86
CA LEU A 158 3.21 6.73 0.89
C LEU A 158 1.96 7.65 0.85
N PRO A 159 1.38 8.12 1.98
CA PRO A 159 0.23 9.03 1.92
C PRO A 159 0.54 10.38 1.25
N LEU A 160 1.76 10.91 1.45
CA LEU A 160 2.17 12.16 0.79
C LEU A 160 2.39 11.96 -0.71
N LEU A 161 2.91 10.80 -1.11
CA LEU A 161 3.08 10.43 -2.51
C LEU A 161 1.71 10.31 -3.21
N CYS A 162 0.77 9.62 -2.58
CA CYS A 162 -0.60 9.46 -3.07
C CYS A 162 -1.28 10.83 -3.26
N GLU A 163 -1.17 11.73 -2.30
CA GLU A 163 -1.71 13.09 -2.38
C GLU A 163 -1.16 13.86 -3.59
N GLN A 164 0.15 13.78 -3.82
CA GLN A 164 0.81 14.48 -4.94
C GLN A 164 0.38 13.99 -6.32
N ILE A 165 -0.02 12.73 -6.42
CA ILE A 165 -0.50 12.15 -7.68
C ILE A 165 -2.03 12.09 -7.76
N GLY A 166 -2.74 12.60 -6.74
CA GLY A 166 -4.19 12.64 -6.71
C GLY A 166 -4.85 11.26 -6.56
N ILE A 167 -4.21 10.35 -5.80
CA ILE A 167 -4.76 9.04 -5.43
C ILE A 167 -5.24 9.11 -3.97
N GLY A 168 -6.48 8.70 -3.73
CA GLY A 168 -7.06 8.64 -2.38
C GLY A 168 -6.36 7.61 -1.51
N THR A 169 -6.24 7.91 -0.21
CA THR A 169 -5.80 6.94 0.81
C THR A 169 -6.92 6.69 1.80
N LEU A 170 -6.95 5.48 2.37
CA LEU A 170 -7.85 5.12 3.46
C LEU A 170 -7.14 4.21 4.45
N THR A 171 -7.61 4.23 5.69
CA THR A 171 -7.16 3.31 6.74
C THR A 171 -7.99 2.02 6.73
N VAL A 172 -7.49 0.99 7.41
CA VAL A 172 -8.26 -0.26 7.65
C VAL A 172 -9.58 0.06 8.34
N SER A 173 -9.57 0.95 9.34
CA SER A 173 -10.78 1.36 10.06
C SER A 173 -11.84 1.95 9.13
N GLU A 174 -11.43 2.87 8.25
CA GLU A 174 -12.35 3.48 7.27
C GLU A 174 -12.89 2.46 6.27
N TYR A 175 -12.03 1.53 5.81
CA TYR A 175 -12.46 0.45 4.91
C TYR A 175 -13.49 -0.46 5.58
N LEU A 176 -13.22 -0.92 6.79
CA LEU A 176 -14.13 -1.79 7.54
C LEU A 176 -15.45 -1.09 7.84
N HIS A 177 -15.40 0.18 8.27
CA HIS A 177 -16.60 0.98 8.50
C HIS A 177 -17.48 1.10 7.23
N ARG A 178 -16.87 1.39 6.06
CA ARG A 178 -17.60 1.47 4.78
C ARG A 178 -18.29 0.16 4.39
N ASN A 179 -17.77 -0.98 4.87
CA ASN A 179 -18.30 -2.30 4.59
C ASN A 179 -19.16 -2.87 5.73
N GLY A 180 -19.59 -2.03 6.67
CA GLY A 180 -20.53 -2.40 7.72
C GLY A 180 -19.91 -3.14 8.91
N PHE A 181 -18.57 -3.22 9.01
CA PHE A 181 -17.90 -3.73 10.19
C PHE A 181 -17.71 -2.60 11.20
N PHE A 182 -18.58 -2.58 12.22
CA PHE A 182 -18.49 -1.65 13.33
C PHE A 182 -17.89 -2.34 14.54
N ILE A 183 -16.89 -1.72 15.14
CA ILE A 183 -16.48 -2.08 16.49
C ILE A 183 -17.37 -1.27 17.42
N ASP A 184 -18.43 -1.88 17.96
CA ASP A 184 -19.25 -1.26 18.97
C ASP A 184 -18.37 -0.84 20.14
N LYS A 185 -18.37 0.46 20.44
CA LYS A 185 -17.77 0.93 21.69
C LYS A 185 -18.45 0.17 22.81
N TYR A 186 -17.69 -0.58 23.58
CA TYR A 186 -18.14 -1.30 24.76
C TYR A 186 -19.18 -0.47 25.51
N HIS A 187 -20.41 -0.92 25.58
CA HIS A 187 -21.29 -0.55 26.66
C HIS A 187 -20.65 -1.10 27.94
N ARG A 188 -20.02 -0.23 28.72
CA ARG A 188 -19.68 -0.54 30.10
C ARG A 188 -21.00 -0.70 30.84
N TYR A 189 -21.33 -1.93 31.20
CA TYR A 189 -22.31 -2.22 32.23
C TYR A 189 -21.70 -1.89 33.60
#